data_6e6835da012b14ce4a767579f8a2ebe5
#
_entry.id   6e6835da012b14ce4a767579f8a2ebe5
#
_cell.length_a   1.000
_cell.length_b   1.000
_cell.length_c   1.000
_cell.angle_alpha   90.00
_cell.angle_beta   90.00
_cell.angle_gamma   90.00
#
_symmetry.space_group_name_H-M   'P 1'
#
loop_
_entity.id
_entity.type
_entity.pdbx_description
1 polymer ?
#
loop_
_entity_poly.entity_id
_entity_poly.type
_entity_poly.pdbx_seq_one_letter_code
_entity_poly.pdbx_strand_id
1 'polypeptide(L)'
;IARKFNSTYGEAFTIPEAMLDSDIVMIRGRDGRKMSKSYGNHISPDHTEEEIYERVKSFVTDRKKLSDEGDPYECPVFDLHRAFNRDGEVEVARACRNATSKCYDCKTGELPDLIADSYSDYRTRKAEISDGFVLDVLREGNIKAREVTSEKMDQVRKFMLMDYLK
;
A
#
# COMPACT_ATOMS: atom_id res chain seq x y z
N ILE A 1 -9.21 -15.61 -13.94
CA ILE A 1 -10.57 -15.63 -14.52
C ILE A 1 -10.50 -15.29 -16.01
N ALA A 2 -9.99 -14.12 -16.44
CA ALA A 2 -9.98 -13.66 -17.85
C ALA A 2 -9.32 -14.67 -18.81
N ARG A 3 -8.10 -15.14 -18.51
CA ARG A 3 -7.38 -16.14 -19.34
C ARG A 3 -8.19 -17.44 -19.52
N LYS A 4 -8.77 -17.95 -18.42
CA LYS A 4 -9.56 -19.19 -18.49
C LYS A 4 -10.84 -19.00 -19.29
N PHE A 5 -11.51 -17.86 -19.15
CA PHE A 5 -12.69 -17.56 -19.94
C PHE A 5 -12.35 -17.48 -21.43
N ASN A 6 -11.34 -16.67 -21.77
CA ASN A 6 -10.93 -16.48 -23.17
C ASN A 6 -10.52 -17.79 -23.85
N SER A 7 -9.82 -18.68 -23.14
CA SER A 7 -9.42 -19.98 -23.70
C SER A 7 -10.59 -20.95 -23.88
N THR A 8 -11.72 -20.76 -23.18
CA THR A 8 -12.86 -21.68 -23.23
C THR A 8 -13.94 -21.18 -24.19
N TYR A 9 -14.21 -19.88 -24.22
CA TYR A 9 -15.37 -19.30 -24.91
C TYR A 9 -15.02 -18.33 -26.04
N GLY A 10 -13.77 -17.80 -26.06
CA GLY A 10 -13.31 -16.79 -27.02
C GLY A 10 -12.88 -15.48 -26.32
N GLU A 11 -12.20 -14.62 -27.05
CA GLU A 11 -11.53 -13.41 -26.50
C GLU A 11 -12.51 -12.29 -26.15
N ALA A 12 -13.17 -12.41 -25.00
CA ALA A 12 -14.07 -11.39 -24.46
C ALA A 12 -13.37 -10.41 -23.50
N PHE A 13 -12.33 -10.84 -22.81
CA PHE A 13 -11.65 -10.04 -21.77
C PHE A 13 -10.24 -9.65 -22.18
N THR A 14 -9.88 -8.40 -21.92
CA THR A 14 -8.48 -7.98 -21.91
C THR A 14 -7.77 -8.66 -20.73
N ILE A 15 -6.64 -9.30 -21.01
CA ILE A 15 -5.85 -9.95 -19.95
C ILE A 15 -5.04 -8.87 -19.24
N PRO A 16 -5.24 -8.68 -17.91
CA PRO A 16 -4.48 -7.69 -17.18
C PRO A 16 -3.03 -8.12 -17.02
N GLU A 17 -2.13 -7.16 -17.12
CA GLU A 17 -0.72 -7.30 -16.84
C GLU A 17 -0.40 -6.70 -15.47
N ALA A 18 0.58 -7.30 -14.77
CA ALA A 18 1.03 -6.78 -13.48
C ALA A 18 1.93 -5.55 -13.69
N MET A 19 1.59 -4.45 -13.02
CA MET A 19 2.48 -3.30 -12.87
C MET A 19 3.10 -3.38 -11.47
N LEU A 20 4.38 -3.70 -11.38
CA LEU A 20 5.11 -3.81 -10.13
C LEU A 20 6.17 -2.72 -10.07
N ASP A 21 6.25 -2.03 -8.94
CA ASP A 21 7.40 -1.20 -8.62
C ASP A 21 8.56 -2.15 -8.28
N SER A 22 9.67 -2.04 -9.01
CA SER A 22 10.84 -2.88 -8.81
C SER A 22 11.55 -2.59 -7.49
N ASP A 23 11.37 -1.39 -6.94
CA ASP A 23 12.14 -0.92 -5.79
C ASP A 23 11.49 -1.29 -4.46
N ILE A 24 10.15 -1.42 -4.42
CA ILE A 24 9.41 -1.75 -3.20
C ILE A 24 8.43 -2.89 -3.47
N VAL A 25 8.90 -4.12 -3.29
CA VAL A 25 8.08 -5.32 -3.53
C VAL A 25 7.10 -5.57 -2.37
N MET A 26 7.50 -5.31 -1.13
CA MET A 26 6.72 -5.58 0.08
C MET A 26 7.15 -4.68 1.22
N ILE A 27 6.19 -4.03 1.89
CA ILE A 27 6.42 -3.32 3.15
C ILE A 27 5.94 -4.21 4.30
N ARG A 28 6.84 -4.48 5.25
CA ARG A 28 6.54 -5.24 6.46
C ARG A 28 5.89 -4.33 7.50
N GLY A 29 4.93 -4.86 8.25
CA GLY A 29 4.29 -4.18 9.36
C GLY A 29 5.12 -4.22 10.65
N ARG A 30 4.58 -3.63 11.72
CA ARG A 30 5.27 -3.50 13.02
C ARG A 30 5.73 -4.84 13.62
N ASP A 31 5.14 -5.95 13.22
CA ASP A 31 5.42 -7.31 13.67
C ASP A 31 6.33 -8.11 12.72
N GLY A 32 6.87 -7.45 11.69
CA GLY A 32 7.75 -8.06 10.69
C GLY A 32 7.02 -8.84 9.58
N ARG A 33 5.72 -9.08 9.72
CA ARG A 33 4.90 -9.72 8.66
C ARG A 33 4.47 -8.68 7.63
N LYS A 34 3.98 -9.14 6.47
CA LYS A 34 3.38 -8.26 5.45
C LYS A 34 2.38 -7.31 6.11
N MET A 35 2.50 -6.01 5.83
CA MET A 35 1.58 -5.00 6.34
C MET A 35 0.14 -5.27 5.88
N SER A 36 -0.81 -5.26 6.83
CA SER A 36 -2.22 -5.52 6.55
C SER A 36 -3.13 -4.89 7.60
N LYS A 37 -4.27 -4.34 7.17
CA LYS A 37 -5.31 -3.85 8.08
C LYS A 37 -5.84 -4.94 9.00
N SER A 38 -6.04 -6.16 8.47
CA SER A 38 -6.56 -7.30 9.25
C SER A 38 -5.64 -7.77 10.37
N TYR A 39 -4.34 -7.50 10.26
CA TYR A 39 -3.37 -7.82 11.33
C TYR A 39 -3.18 -6.67 12.32
N GLY A 40 -3.74 -5.48 12.05
CA GLY A 40 -3.55 -4.30 12.89
C GLY A 40 -2.09 -3.81 12.96
N ASN A 41 -1.23 -4.30 12.04
CA ASN A 41 0.21 -4.03 12.02
C ASN A 41 0.60 -2.91 11.03
N HIS A 42 -0.38 -2.21 10.46
CA HIS A 42 -0.21 -1.23 9.40
C HIS A 42 -0.08 0.21 9.92
N ILE A 43 0.44 1.08 9.06
CA ILE A 43 0.33 2.53 9.15
C ILE A 43 -0.71 2.96 8.11
N SER A 44 -1.65 3.84 8.50
CA SER A 44 -2.71 4.34 7.63
C SER A 44 -2.55 5.85 7.41
N PRO A 45 -2.92 6.38 6.23
CA PRO A 45 -3.04 7.82 6.01
C PRO A 45 -4.03 8.51 6.97
N ASP A 46 -4.96 7.75 7.56
CA ASP A 46 -5.95 8.24 8.53
C ASP A 46 -5.42 8.39 9.95
N HIS A 47 -4.25 7.82 10.25
CA HIS A 47 -3.64 7.98 11.57
C HIS A 47 -3.19 9.42 11.80
N THR A 48 -3.36 9.89 13.05
CA THR A 48 -2.77 11.15 13.50
C THR A 48 -1.24 11.04 13.56
N GLU A 49 -0.56 12.17 13.66
CA GLU A 49 0.90 12.22 13.83
C GLU A 49 1.35 11.44 15.07
N GLU A 50 0.62 11.58 16.19
CA GLU A 50 0.89 10.85 17.42
C GLU A 50 0.70 9.33 17.24
N GLU A 51 -0.37 8.91 16.55
CA GLU A 51 -0.61 7.51 16.24
C GLU A 51 0.46 6.93 15.33
N ILE A 52 0.92 7.69 14.33
CA ILE A 52 2.03 7.29 13.44
C ILE A 52 3.31 7.12 14.27
N TYR A 53 3.66 8.07 15.12
CA TYR A 53 4.83 8.00 16.00
C TYR A 53 4.81 6.74 16.88
N GLU A 54 3.72 6.50 17.61
CA GLU A 54 3.62 5.33 18.50
C GLU A 54 3.64 4.00 17.72
N ARG A 55 3.06 3.98 16.51
CA ARG A 55 3.14 2.81 15.64
C ARG A 55 4.56 2.54 15.17
N VAL A 56 5.25 3.54 14.62
CA VAL A 56 6.64 3.39 14.14
C VAL A 56 7.56 2.98 15.28
N LYS A 57 7.43 3.59 16.45
CA LYS A 57 8.17 3.24 17.67
C LYS A 57 7.98 1.76 18.07
N SER A 58 6.81 1.19 17.80
CA SER A 58 6.48 -0.21 18.12
C SER A 58 7.01 -1.24 17.11
N PHE A 59 7.58 -0.82 15.98
CA PHE A 59 8.11 -1.75 14.98
C PHE A 59 9.25 -2.60 15.56
N VAL A 60 9.26 -3.87 15.21
CA VAL A 60 10.40 -4.75 15.48
C VAL A 60 11.60 -4.31 14.65
N THR A 61 12.79 -4.60 15.13
CA THR A 61 14.05 -4.27 14.46
C THR A 61 14.89 -5.53 14.30
N ASP A 62 15.80 -5.54 13.34
CA ASP A 62 16.68 -6.66 13.08
C ASP A 62 17.64 -6.92 14.27
N ARG A 63 18.28 -5.87 14.80
CA ARG A 63 19.28 -6.00 15.86
C ARG A 63 18.65 -6.39 17.20
N LYS A 64 19.29 -7.37 17.88
CA LYS A 64 18.93 -7.80 19.24
C LYS A 64 19.62 -7.00 20.32
N LYS A 65 20.85 -6.56 20.08
CA LYS A 65 21.63 -5.72 20.99
C LYS A 65 22.06 -4.43 20.28
N LEU A 66 22.32 -3.41 21.06
CA LEU A 66 22.72 -2.11 20.55
C LEU A 66 24.04 -2.14 19.78
N SER A 67 24.95 -3.02 20.21
CA SER A 67 26.29 -3.20 19.63
C SER A 67 26.32 -4.09 18.40
N ASP A 68 25.20 -4.76 18.08
CA ASP A 68 25.18 -5.68 16.94
C ASP A 68 25.15 -4.89 15.63
N GLU A 69 25.90 -5.33 14.65
CA GLU A 69 25.71 -4.90 13.27
C GLU A 69 24.34 -5.37 12.79
N GLY A 70 23.62 -4.51 12.06
CA GLY A 70 22.31 -4.84 11.54
C GLY A 70 22.31 -5.08 10.03
N ASP A 71 21.38 -5.90 9.57
CA ASP A 71 21.05 -5.95 8.14
C ASP A 71 19.83 -5.05 7.88
N PRO A 72 20.02 -3.87 7.25
CA PRO A 72 18.90 -2.98 6.96
C PRO A 72 17.82 -3.67 6.10
N TYR A 73 18.17 -4.58 5.19
CA TYR A 73 17.20 -5.23 4.33
C TYR A 73 16.36 -6.31 5.04
N GLU A 74 16.81 -6.77 6.19
CA GLU A 74 16.01 -7.65 7.07
C GLU A 74 15.17 -6.88 8.09
N CYS A 75 15.36 -5.55 8.19
CA CYS A 75 14.71 -4.70 9.18
C CYS A 75 13.41 -4.07 8.64
N PRO A 76 12.23 -4.31 9.26
CA PRO A 76 10.97 -3.68 8.85
C PRO A 76 10.95 -2.16 8.93
N VAL A 77 11.75 -1.56 9.83
CA VAL A 77 11.89 -0.10 9.91
C VAL A 77 12.61 0.45 8.68
N PHE A 78 13.54 -0.29 8.13
CA PHE A 78 14.23 0.12 6.91
C PHE A 78 13.33 0.10 5.68
N ASP A 79 12.34 -0.80 5.63
CA ASP A 79 11.31 -0.76 4.58
C ASP A 79 10.58 0.60 4.58
N LEU A 80 10.31 1.17 5.78
CA LEU A 80 9.71 2.50 5.91
C LEU A 80 10.66 3.61 5.45
N HIS A 81 11.95 3.54 5.79
CA HIS A 81 12.95 4.50 5.28
C HIS A 81 13.02 4.46 3.75
N ARG A 82 13.03 3.28 3.14
CA ARG A 82 13.01 3.14 1.67
C ARG A 82 11.77 3.77 1.04
N ALA A 83 10.62 3.69 1.71
CA ALA A 83 9.37 4.24 1.21
C ALA A 83 9.25 5.76 1.42
N PHE A 84 9.70 6.30 2.55
CA PHE A 84 9.39 7.66 2.98
C PHE A 84 10.63 8.55 3.17
N ASN A 85 11.84 7.98 3.21
CA ASN A 85 13.10 8.70 3.43
C ASN A 85 14.13 8.33 2.35
N ARG A 86 13.80 8.51 1.10
CA ARG A 86 14.66 8.13 -0.03
C ARG A 86 16.01 8.86 -0.02
N ASP A 87 16.03 10.11 0.38
CA ASP A 87 17.26 10.92 0.42
C ASP A 87 18.21 10.48 1.54
N GLY A 88 17.67 10.00 2.66
CA GLY A 88 18.43 9.50 3.82
C GLY A 88 18.68 7.99 3.82
N GLU A 89 18.12 7.23 2.88
CA GLU A 89 18.16 5.76 2.87
C GLU A 89 19.58 5.20 2.97
N VAL A 90 20.49 5.74 2.17
CA VAL A 90 21.89 5.28 2.10
C VAL A 90 22.62 5.51 3.43
N GLU A 91 22.39 6.64 4.07
CA GLU A 91 23.02 6.97 5.34
C GLU A 91 22.46 6.10 6.48
N VAL A 92 21.15 5.91 6.51
CA VAL A 92 20.49 5.00 7.48
C VAL A 92 21.01 3.58 7.33
N ALA A 93 21.16 3.07 6.10
CA ALA A 93 21.71 1.75 5.84
C ALA A 93 23.15 1.62 6.33
N ARG A 94 23.99 2.64 6.08
CA ARG A 94 25.38 2.69 6.54
C ARG A 94 25.46 2.69 8.06
N ALA A 95 24.69 3.55 8.72
CA ALA A 95 24.65 3.66 10.17
C ALA A 95 24.17 2.36 10.84
N CYS A 96 23.21 1.66 10.23
CA CYS A 96 22.73 0.37 10.69
C CYS A 96 23.81 -0.71 10.63
N ARG A 97 24.50 -0.86 9.48
CA ARG A 97 25.56 -1.86 9.30
C ARG A 97 26.77 -1.63 10.22
N ASN A 98 27.12 -0.37 10.45
CA ASN A 98 28.26 -0.01 11.28
C ASN A 98 27.92 0.11 12.77
N ALA A 99 26.69 -0.19 13.18
CA ALA A 99 26.19 -0.02 14.55
C ALA A 99 26.42 1.40 15.14
N THR A 100 26.45 2.43 14.28
CA THR A 100 26.70 3.83 14.70
C THR A 100 25.43 4.57 15.13
N SER A 101 24.25 4.02 14.88
CA SER A 101 22.96 4.55 15.33
C SER A 101 22.20 3.55 16.19
N LYS A 102 21.39 4.05 17.11
CA LYS A 102 20.47 3.21 17.89
C LYS A 102 19.21 2.92 17.10
N CYS A 103 18.67 1.70 17.20
CA CYS A 103 17.39 1.37 16.58
C CYS A 103 16.24 2.24 17.08
N TYR A 104 16.32 2.72 18.34
CA TYR A 104 15.36 3.66 18.89
C TYR A 104 15.37 4.98 18.10
N ASP A 105 16.54 5.58 17.93
CA ASP A 105 16.69 6.87 17.22
C ASP A 105 16.32 6.72 15.74
N CYS A 106 16.63 5.58 15.12
CA CYS A 106 16.22 5.24 13.75
C CYS A 106 14.68 5.23 13.59
N LYS A 107 13.95 4.76 14.61
CA LYS A 107 12.48 4.70 14.60
C LYS A 107 11.81 6.01 14.97
N THR A 108 12.36 6.74 15.93
CA THR A 108 11.70 7.89 16.60
C THR A 108 12.32 9.24 16.27
N GLY A 109 13.34 9.24 15.40
CA GLY A 109 13.89 10.47 14.83
C GLY A 109 12.96 11.06 13.76
N GLU A 110 13.49 11.36 12.61
CA GLU A 110 12.77 12.02 11.51
C GLU A 110 11.72 11.14 10.82
N LEU A 111 11.80 9.81 10.93
CA LEU A 111 10.96 8.89 10.16
C LEU A 111 9.45 9.06 10.40
N PRO A 112 8.96 9.19 11.65
CA PRO A 112 7.53 9.42 11.88
C PRO A 112 7.02 10.71 11.24
N ASP A 113 7.80 11.78 11.29
CA ASP A 113 7.45 13.09 10.73
C ASP A 113 7.39 13.00 9.20
N LEU A 114 8.36 12.37 8.55
CA LEU A 114 8.36 12.14 7.10
C LEU A 114 7.13 11.33 6.64
N ILE A 115 6.73 10.34 7.41
CA ILE A 115 5.51 9.57 7.14
C ILE A 115 4.27 10.44 7.32
N ALA A 116 4.19 11.21 8.41
CA ALA A 116 3.08 12.09 8.71
C ALA A 116 2.92 13.19 7.63
N ASP A 117 4.03 13.81 7.23
CA ASP A 117 4.05 14.83 6.19
C ASP A 117 3.59 14.29 4.83
N SER A 118 4.01 13.07 4.48
CA SER A 118 3.59 12.44 3.21
C SER A 118 2.06 12.23 3.11
N TYR A 119 1.36 12.19 4.24
CA TYR A 119 -0.09 12.04 4.29
C TYR A 119 -0.84 13.34 4.64
N SER A 120 -0.16 14.47 4.82
CA SER A 120 -0.76 15.74 5.22
C SER A 120 -1.81 16.24 4.22
N ASP A 121 -1.47 16.23 2.92
CA ASP A 121 -2.38 16.59 1.83
C ASP A 121 -3.62 15.69 1.78
N TYR A 122 -3.44 14.39 1.99
CA TYR A 122 -4.54 13.43 2.03
C TYR A 122 -5.50 13.78 3.18
N ARG A 123 -4.98 14.02 4.38
CA ARG A 123 -5.82 14.37 5.55
C ARG A 123 -6.57 15.68 5.33
N THR A 124 -5.90 16.69 4.80
CA THR A 124 -6.52 17.99 4.48
C THR A 124 -7.66 17.82 3.48
N ARG A 125 -7.41 17.17 2.34
CA ARG A 125 -8.44 16.93 1.32
C ARG A 125 -9.59 16.07 1.85
N LYS A 126 -9.30 15.05 2.65
CA LYS A 126 -10.33 14.20 3.25
C LYS A 126 -11.26 14.98 4.16
N ALA A 127 -10.73 15.94 4.95
CA ALA A 127 -11.54 16.77 5.84
C ALA A 127 -12.50 17.71 5.09
N GLU A 128 -12.21 18.04 3.83
CA GLU A 128 -13.05 18.89 2.98
C GLU A 128 -14.16 18.10 2.25
N ILE A 129 -14.07 16.78 2.20
CA ILE A 129 -15.03 15.92 1.49
C ILE A 129 -16.28 15.71 2.35
N SER A 130 -17.44 16.15 1.82
CA SER A 130 -18.74 15.90 2.43
C SER A 130 -19.34 14.56 2.02
N ASP A 131 -20.23 14.01 2.87
CA ASP A 131 -20.99 12.80 2.53
C ASP A 131 -21.82 12.96 1.25
N GLY A 132 -22.36 14.16 1.02
CA GLY A 132 -23.09 14.48 -0.22
C GLY A 132 -22.22 14.32 -1.46
N PHE A 133 -21.00 14.84 -1.44
CA PHE A 133 -20.05 14.69 -2.52
C PHE A 133 -19.71 13.20 -2.77
N VAL A 134 -19.49 12.43 -1.71
CA VAL A 134 -19.21 10.97 -1.84
C VAL A 134 -20.38 10.25 -2.51
N LEU A 135 -21.62 10.57 -2.10
CA LEU A 135 -22.81 9.95 -2.71
C LEU A 135 -22.97 10.31 -4.19
N ASP A 136 -22.67 11.54 -4.57
CA ASP A 136 -22.76 11.96 -5.97
C ASP A 136 -21.69 11.27 -6.84
N VAL A 137 -20.44 11.19 -6.35
CA VAL A 137 -19.38 10.41 -7.03
C VAL A 137 -19.77 8.94 -7.20
N LEU A 138 -20.36 8.33 -6.17
CA LEU A 138 -20.83 6.95 -6.23
C LEU A 138 -21.98 6.77 -7.24
N ARG A 139 -22.93 7.70 -7.31
CA ARG A 139 -24.03 7.65 -8.28
C ARG A 139 -23.54 7.76 -9.70
N GLU A 140 -22.72 8.75 -10.00
CA GLU A 140 -22.12 8.92 -11.33
C GLU A 140 -21.23 7.73 -11.73
N GLY A 141 -20.40 7.27 -10.81
CA GLY A 141 -19.55 6.11 -11.00
C GLY A 141 -20.34 4.83 -11.28
N ASN A 142 -21.48 4.63 -10.60
CA ASN A 142 -22.38 3.50 -10.85
C ASN A 142 -23.01 3.53 -12.24
N ILE A 143 -23.38 4.71 -12.74
CA ILE A 143 -23.92 4.85 -14.11
C ILE A 143 -22.86 4.41 -15.13
N LYS A 144 -21.65 4.99 -15.05
CA LYS A 144 -20.54 4.64 -15.95
C LYS A 144 -20.16 3.14 -15.86
N ALA A 145 -20.08 2.62 -14.64
CA ALA A 145 -19.77 1.20 -14.43
C ALA A 145 -20.83 0.28 -15.03
N ARG A 146 -22.12 0.63 -14.92
CA ARG A 146 -23.21 -0.14 -15.51
C ARG A 146 -23.16 -0.13 -17.04
N GLU A 147 -22.88 1.01 -17.66
CA GLU A 147 -22.74 1.11 -19.12
C GLU A 147 -21.64 0.16 -19.61
N VAL A 148 -20.42 0.29 -19.08
CA VAL A 148 -19.28 -0.54 -19.49
C VAL A 148 -19.50 -2.02 -19.19
N THR A 149 -20.03 -2.34 -18.01
CA THR A 149 -20.25 -3.74 -17.63
C THR A 149 -21.41 -4.38 -18.39
N SER A 150 -22.47 -3.63 -18.74
CA SER A 150 -23.59 -4.16 -19.53
C SER A 150 -23.13 -4.55 -20.94
N GLU A 151 -22.36 -3.68 -21.60
CA GLU A 151 -21.79 -3.97 -22.90
C GLU A 151 -20.90 -5.22 -22.86
N LYS A 152 -20.01 -5.27 -21.84
CA LYS A 152 -19.12 -6.42 -21.64
C LYS A 152 -19.90 -7.71 -21.37
N MET A 153 -20.94 -7.64 -20.54
CA MET A 153 -21.80 -8.80 -20.25
C MET A 153 -22.57 -9.29 -21.46
N ASP A 154 -22.99 -8.40 -22.37
CA ASP A 154 -23.60 -8.81 -23.62
C ASP A 154 -22.61 -9.57 -24.51
N GLN A 155 -21.35 -9.13 -24.59
CA GLN A 155 -20.30 -9.88 -25.28
C GLN A 155 -20.08 -11.26 -24.63
N VAL A 156 -19.98 -11.33 -23.31
CA VAL A 156 -19.80 -12.58 -22.55
C VAL A 156 -20.96 -13.55 -22.85
N ARG A 157 -22.21 -13.08 -22.80
CA ARG A 157 -23.38 -13.92 -23.10
C ARG A 157 -23.35 -14.47 -24.52
N LYS A 158 -22.95 -13.66 -25.52
CA LYS A 158 -22.78 -14.12 -26.91
C LYS A 158 -21.75 -15.23 -27.01
N PHE A 159 -20.58 -15.05 -26.41
CA PHE A 159 -19.55 -16.09 -26.42
C PHE A 159 -19.99 -17.39 -25.73
N MET A 160 -20.81 -17.28 -24.69
CA MET A 160 -21.37 -18.43 -23.98
C MET A 160 -22.63 -19.01 -24.62
N LEU A 161 -23.09 -18.45 -25.76
CA LEU A 161 -24.36 -18.81 -26.44
C LEU A 161 -25.58 -18.67 -25.51
N MET A 162 -25.59 -17.61 -24.69
CA MET A 162 -26.67 -17.31 -23.72
C MET A 162 -27.47 -16.05 -24.09
N ASP A 163 -27.46 -15.63 -25.32
CA ASP A 163 -28.15 -14.41 -25.80
C ASP A 163 -29.64 -14.60 -26.10
N TYR A 164 -30.16 -15.81 -25.89
CA TYR A 164 -31.57 -16.15 -26.05
C TYR A 164 -32.50 -15.60 -24.94
N LEU A 165 -31.91 -14.98 -23.91
CA LEU A 165 -32.64 -14.39 -22.77
C LEU A 165 -32.93 -12.89 -22.92
N LYS A 166 -32.85 -12.34 -24.13
CA LYS A 166 -33.22 -10.96 -24.43
C LYS A 166 -34.71 -10.80 -24.70
#